data_57da691697cc46a54576dcb9c3aa1867
#
_entry.id   57da691697cc46a54576dcb9c3aa1867
#
_cell.length_a   1.000
_cell.length_b   1.000
_cell.length_c   1.000
_cell.angle_alpha   90.00
_cell.angle_beta   90.00
_cell.angle_gamma   90.00
#
_symmetry.space_group_name_H-M   'P 1'
#
loop_
_entity.id
_entity.type
_entity.pdbx_description
1 polymer ?
#
loop_
_entity_poly.entity_id
_entity_poly.type
_entity_poly.pdbx_seq_one_letter_code
_entity_poly.pdbx_strand_id
1 'polypeptide(L)'
;MIAVESRLKVADNTGARSVQCIRILGTKRKFARVGEVIRVAVKEAQPDGSVKKGQTARAVIVRTKAPVKRADGSYLSFDQNAAVLIDDKGNPCGTRIFGPVARELRDNNFMKLVSLAPEVL
;
A
#
# COMPACT_ATOMS: atom_id res chain seq x y z
N MET A 1 -5.92 -0.10 10.15
CA MET A 1 -4.54 -0.20 10.65
C MET A 1 -3.97 -1.56 10.29
N ILE A 2 -2.69 -1.60 9.96
CA ILE A 2 -2.04 -2.81 9.46
C ILE A 2 -0.99 -3.25 10.46
N ALA A 3 -1.09 -4.49 10.92
CA ALA A 3 -0.12 -5.10 11.82
C ALA A 3 0.73 -6.13 11.07
N VAL A 4 1.81 -6.58 11.71
CA VAL A 4 2.58 -7.73 11.22
C VAL A 4 1.63 -8.93 11.08
N GLU A 5 1.77 -9.67 9.99
CA GLU A 5 0.93 -10.80 9.57
C GLU A 5 -0.40 -10.41 8.93
N SER A 6 -0.77 -9.13 8.88
CA SER A 6 -1.94 -8.69 8.14
C SER A 6 -1.75 -8.93 6.65
N ARG A 7 -2.81 -9.38 5.99
CA ARG A 7 -2.81 -9.54 4.54
C ARG A 7 -3.46 -8.33 3.88
N LEU A 8 -2.87 -7.92 2.74
CA LEU A 8 -3.36 -6.79 1.97
C LEU A 8 -3.49 -7.20 0.51
N LYS A 9 -4.45 -6.58 -0.15
CA LYS A 9 -4.58 -6.69 -1.59
C LYS A 9 -3.55 -5.75 -2.25
N VAL A 10 -3.03 -6.15 -3.40
CA VAL A 10 -2.11 -5.30 -4.16
C VAL A 10 -2.91 -4.53 -5.21
N ALA A 11 -2.74 -3.22 -5.22
CA ALA A 11 -3.51 -2.30 -6.06
C ALA A 11 -2.72 -1.80 -7.27
N ASP A 12 -1.77 -2.57 -7.76
CA ASP A 12 -0.99 -2.20 -8.93
C ASP A 12 -0.89 -3.34 -9.95
N ASN A 13 -0.23 -3.07 -11.06
CA ASN A 13 -0.11 -4.02 -12.18
C ASN A 13 1.22 -4.77 -12.21
N THR A 14 1.88 -4.94 -11.07
CA THR A 14 3.14 -5.69 -10.98
C THR A 14 2.95 -7.19 -11.14
N GLY A 15 1.73 -7.68 -11.01
CA GLY A 15 1.42 -9.10 -11.03
C GLY A 15 1.18 -9.69 -9.64
N ALA A 16 1.63 -9.05 -8.58
CA ALA A 16 1.31 -9.46 -7.22
C ALA A 16 -0.17 -9.21 -6.96
N ARG A 17 -0.85 -10.16 -6.31
CA ARG A 17 -2.27 -10.06 -5.99
C ARG A 17 -2.52 -9.87 -4.50
N SER A 18 -1.76 -10.59 -3.67
CA SER A 18 -1.90 -10.54 -2.22
C SER A 18 -0.53 -10.56 -1.58
N VAL A 19 -0.36 -9.74 -0.56
CA VAL A 19 0.87 -9.64 0.21
C VAL A 19 0.56 -9.72 1.69
N GLN A 20 1.55 -10.12 2.48
CA GLN A 20 1.45 -10.18 3.93
C GLN A 20 2.49 -9.25 4.54
N CYS A 21 2.07 -8.41 5.48
CA CYS A 21 2.98 -7.52 6.19
C CYS A 21 3.88 -8.36 7.10
N ILE A 22 5.18 -8.23 6.92
CA ILE A 22 6.17 -8.93 7.75
C ILE A 22 6.92 -7.97 8.68
N ARG A 23 6.95 -6.69 8.36
CA ARG A 23 7.60 -5.68 9.19
C ARG A 23 7.07 -4.29 8.87
N ILE A 24 6.91 -3.46 9.90
CA ILE A 24 6.56 -2.05 9.74
C ILE A 24 7.86 -1.23 9.75
N LEU A 25 8.09 -0.47 8.70
CA LEU A 25 9.32 0.31 8.52
C LEU A 25 9.10 1.75 8.95
N GLY A 26 10.19 2.37 9.45
CA GLY A 26 10.19 3.79 9.75
C GLY A 26 9.42 4.22 10.99
N THR A 27 8.91 3.28 11.78
CA THR A 27 8.16 3.59 12.99
C THR A 27 8.36 2.50 14.04
N LYS A 28 8.20 2.87 15.31
CA LYS A 28 8.22 1.91 16.43
C LYS A 28 6.80 1.46 16.80
N ARG A 29 5.78 1.95 16.11
CA ARG A 29 4.39 1.58 16.38
C ARG A 29 4.10 0.15 15.98
N LYS A 30 3.12 -0.46 16.65
CA LYS A 30 2.68 -1.82 16.34
C LYS A 30 1.82 -1.89 15.07
N PHE A 31 1.27 -0.75 14.65
CA PHE A 31 0.36 -0.68 13.51
C PHE A 31 0.83 0.38 12.52
N ALA A 32 0.71 0.07 11.24
CA ALA A 32 0.96 1.01 10.17
C ALA A 32 -0.35 1.61 9.68
N ARG A 33 -0.29 2.85 9.22
CA ARG A 33 -1.42 3.61 8.70
C ARG A 33 -1.24 3.88 7.22
N VAL A 34 -2.29 4.43 6.61
CA VAL A 34 -2.21 4.87 5.22
C VAL A 34 -1.03 5.81 5.01
N GLY A 35 -0.29 5.60 3.94
CA GLY A 35 0.89 6.40 3.61
C GLY A 35 2.18 5.93 4.25
N GLU A 36 2.12 4.94 5.13
CA GLU A 36 3.31 4.38 5.75
C GLU A 36 3.86 3.21 4.94
N VAL A 37 5.18 3.01 5.04
CA VAL A 37 5.88 1.95 4.31
C VAL A 37 5.99 0.72 5.19
N ILE A 38 5.69 -0.43 4.61
CA ILE A 38 5.86 -1.73 5.27
C ILE A 38 6.68 -2.65 4.38
N ARG A 39 7.27 -3.67 4.99
CA ARG A 39 7.89 -4.75 4.25
C ARG A 39 6.90 -5.90 4.14
N VAL A 40 6.77 -6.45 2.95
CA VAL A 40 5.76 -7.48 2.67
C VAL A 40 6.38 -8.69 2.01
N ALA A 41 5.74 -9.84 2.18
CA ALA A 41 6.01 -11.04 1.42
C ALA A 41 4.87 -11.28 0.45
N VAL A 42 5.18 -11.57 -0.81
CA VAL A 42 4.17 -11.83 -1.84
C VAL A 42 3.61 -13.24 -1.63
N LYS A 43 2.32 -13.34 -1.37
CA LYS A 43 1.64 -14.61 -1.12
C LYS A 43 0.92 -15.16 -2.34
N GLU A 44 0.43 -14.29 -3.21
CA GLU A 44 -0.22 -14.66 -4.46
C GLU A 44 0.26 -13.72 -5.56
N ALA A 45 0.62 -14.29 -6.71
CA ALA A 45 1.09 -13.52 -7.85
C ALA A 45 0.71 -14.21 -9.14
N GLN A 46 0.58 -13.42 -10.21
CA GLN A 46 0.39 -13.96 -11.56
C GLN A 46 1.69 -14.61 -12.04
N PRO A 47 1.61 -15.76 -12.72
CA PRO A 47 2.82 -16.49 -13.16
C PRO A 47 3.72 -15.68 -14.08
N ASP A 48 3.15 -14.80 -14.90
CA ASP A 48 3.89 -14.00 -15.88
C ASP A 48 4.16 -12.56 -15.41
N GLY A 49 3.86 -12.25 -14.15
CA GLY A 49 4.11 -10.93 -13.59
C GLY A 49 5.59 -10.67 -13.31
N SER A 50 5.94 -9.40 -13.12
CA SER A 50 7.30 -9.01 -12.79
C SER A 50 7.68 -9.38 -11.35
N VAL A 51 6.70 -9.61 -10.49
CA VAL A 51 6.89 -10.01 -9.10
C VAL A 51 6.43 -11.44 -8.92
N LYS A 52 7.24 -12.25 -8.25
CA LYS A 52 6.99 -13.68 -8.05
C LYS A 52 6.51 -13.97 -6.63
N LYS A 53 5.73 -15.05 -6.49
CA LYS A 53 5.32 -15.55 -5.18
C LYS A 53 6.56 -15.86 -4.33
N GLY A 54 6.51 -15.47 -3.06
CA GLY A 54 7.62 -15.69 -2.12
C GLY A 54 8.64 -14.59 -2.07
N GLN A 55 8.63 -13.64 -3.01
CA GLN A 55 9.50 -12.47 -2.94
C GLN A 55 9.12 -11.57 -1.78
N THR A 56 10.13 -10.86 -1.26
CA THR A 56 9.88 -9.77 -0.31
C THR A 56 10.04 -8.43 -1.04
N ALA A 57 9.30 -7.44 -0.59
CA ALA A 57 9.33 -6.12 -1.21
C ALA A 57 8.92 -5.07 -0.19
N ARG A 58 9.13 -3.79 -0.52
CA ARG A 58 8.55 -2.69 0.22
C ARG A 58 7.22 -2.32 -0.41
N ALA A 59 6.29 -1.89 0.42
CA ALA A 59 4.99 -1.45 -0.05
C ALA A 59 4.52 -0.27 0.78
N VAL A 60 3.72 0.59 0.16
CA VAL A 60 3.06 1.69 0.86
C VAL A 60 1.57 1.38 0.94
N ILE A 61 0.99 1.62 2.10
CA ILE A 61 -0.43 1.37 2.33
C ILE A 61 -1.22 2.50 1.70
N VAL A 62 -2.11 2.17 0.76
CA VAL A 62 -2.92 3.16 0.03
C VAL A 62 -4.38 3.19 0.48
N ARG A 63 -4.89 2.09 1.05
CA ARG A 63 -6.25 1.99 1.56
C ARG A 63 -6.28 1.16 2.84
N THR A 64 -7.15 1.52 3.76
CA THR A 64 -7.40 0.72 4.97
C THR A 64 -8.90 0.65 5.26
N LYS A 65 -9.34 -0.47 5.84
CA LYS A 65 -10.69 -0.59 6.39
C LYS A 65 -10.86 0.28 7.63
N ALA A 66 -9.82 0.37 8.45
CA ALA A 66 -9.85 1.21 9.64
C ALA A 66 -9.97 2.68 9.23
N PRO A 67 -10.86 3.44 9.88
CA PRO A 67 -11.06 4.84 9.50
C PRO A 67 -9.82 5.69 9.68
N VAL A 68 -9.59 6.58 8.73
CA VAL A 68 -8.54 7.60 8.79
C VAL A 68 -9.19 8.90 9.22
N LYS A 69 -8.80 9.41 10.37
CA LYS A 69 -9.33 10.69 10.87
C LYS A 69 -8.64 11.85 10.16
N ARG A 70 -9.42 12.82 9.72
CA ARG A 70 -8.91 14.02 9.06
C ARG A 70 -9.07 15.25 9.91
N ALA A 71 -8.31 16.29 9.59
CA ALA A 71 -8.25 17.53 10.36
C ALA A 71 -9.60 18.23 10.45
N ASP A 72 -10.48 18.07 9.45
CA ASP A 72 -11.81 18.68 9.43
C ASP A 72 -12.86 17.90 10.23
N GLY A 73 -12.45 16.81 10.89
CA GLY A 73 -13.36 15.96 11.67
C GLY A 73 -14.00 14.84 10.88
N SER A 74 -13.80 14.77 9.58
CA SER A 74 -14.31 13.66 8.77
C SER A 74 -13.45 12.43 8.89
N TYR A 75 -13.99 11.28 8.47
CA TYR A 75 -13.28 10.00 8.45
C TYR A 75 -13.34 9.41 7.05
N LEU A 76 -12.24 8.81 6.63
CA LEU A 76 -12.16 8.07 5.37
C LEU A 76 -11.97 6.60 5.69
N SER A 77 -12.80 5.75 5.10
CA SER A 77 -12.73 4.30 5.26
C SER A 77 -12.93 3.62 3.92
N PHE A 78 -12.22 2.53 3.68
CA PHE A 78 -12.33 1.75 2.46
C PHE A 78 -12.85 0.36 2.76
N ASP A 79 -13.29 -0.36 1.71
CA ASP A 79 -13.83 -1.71 1.84
C ASP A 79 -12.75 -2.75 2.12
N GLN A 80 -11.50 -2.44 1.83
CA GLN A 80 -10.40 -3.40 1.95
C GLN A 80 -9.09 -2.69 2.24
N ASN A 81 -8.15 -3.45 2.79
CA ASN A 81 -6.77 -3.00 2.96
C ASN A 81 -6.01 -3.25 1.66
N ALA A 82 -5.31 -2.25 1.17
CA ALA A 82 -4.55 -2.38 -0.06
C ALA A 82 -3.22 -1.64 0.01
N ALA A 83 -2.25 -2.16 -0.70
CA ALA A 83 -0.91 -1.60 -0.77
C ALA A 83 -0.42 -1.59 -2.21
N VAL A 84 0.56 -0.74 -2.49
CA VAL A 84 1.25 -0.65 -3.77
C VAL A 84 2.72 -0.93 -3.53
N LEU A 85 3.31 -1.78 -4.36
CA LEU A 85 4.73 -2.12 -4.25
C LEU A 85 5.60 -0.96 -4.71
N ILE A 86 6.64 -0.67 -3.95
CA ILE A 86 7.58 0.41 -4.25
C ILE A 86 9.01 -0.13 -4.21
N ASP A 87 9.92 0.60 -4.87
CA ASP A 87 11.34 0.30 -4.84
C ASP A 87 12.02 0.96 -3.62
N ASP A 88 13.34 0.82 -3.52
CA ASP A 88 14.11 1.38 -2.41
C ASP A 88 14.09 2.91 -2.37
N LYS A 89 13.78 3.55 -3.49
CA LYS A 89 13.70 5.01 -3.60
C LYS A 89 12.30 5.56 -3.35
N GLY A 90 11.33 4.68 -3.13
CA GLY A 90 9.94 5.08 -2.93
C GLY A 90 9.14 5.25 -4.21
N ASN A 91 9.68 4.86 -5.36
CA ASN A 91 8.98 4.92 -6.63
C ASN A 91 8.12 3.67 -6.83
N PRO A 92 6.95 3.79 -7.48
CA PRO A 92 6.13 2.61 -7.74
C PRO A 92 6.83 1.62 -8.66
N CYS A 93 6.71 0.33 -8.34
CA CYS A 93 7.26 -0.74 -9.18
C CYS A 93 6.40 -0.96 -10.43
N GLY A 94 5.10 -0.74 -10.32
CA GLY A 94 4.17 -0.85 -11.44
C GLY A 94 3.97 0.46 -12.17
N THR A 95 3.26 0.41 -13.28
CA THR A 95 2.95 1.58 -14.10
C THR A 95 1.52 2.08 -13.91
N ARG A 96 0.67 1.31 -13.24
CA ARG A 96 -0.74 1.64 -13.00
C ARG A 96 -1.14 1.33 -11.57
N ILE A 97 -2.08 2.11 -11.05
CA ILE A 97 -2.72 1.85 -9.77
C ILE A 97 -4.21 1.64 -9.99
N PHE A 98 -4.78 0.64 -9.34
CA PHE A 98 -6.18 0.28 -9.46
C PHE A 98 -6.97 0.80 -8.26
N GLY A 99 -8.06 1.50 -8.55
CA GLY A 99 -8.94 2.01 -7.53
C GLY A 99 -8.44 3.28 -6.84
N PRO A 100 -9.22 3.81 -5.90
CA PRO A 100 -8.87 5.07 -5.23
C PRO A 100 -7.73 4.89 -4.23
N VAL A 101 -7.02 5.98 -3.97
CA VAL A 101 -6.01 6.06 -2.91
C VAL A 101 -6.35 7.20 -1.97
N ALA A 102 -5.87 7.13 -0.73
CA ALA A 102 -6.06 8.20 0.23
C ALA A 102 -5.10 9.35 -0.06
N ARG A 103 -5.57 10.59 0.14
CA ARG A 103 -4.78 11.78 -0.13
C ARG A 103 -3.60 11.96 0.83
N GLU A 104 -3.57 11.23 1.93
CA GLU A 104 -2.45 11.21 2.88
C GLU A 104 -1.12 10.80 2.24
N LEU A 105 -1.15 10.15 1.09
CA LEU A 105 0.06 9.81 0.34
C LEU A 105 0.84 11.06 -0.09
N ARG A 106 0.17 12.19 -0.33
CA ARG A 106 0.82 13.46 -0.65
C ARG A 106 1.67 13.96 0.51
N ASP A 107 1.13 13.81 1.72
CA ASP A 107 1.78 14.29 2.94
C ASP A 107 3.05 13.50 3.24
N ASN A 108 3.15 12.28 2.73
CA ASN A 108 4.29 11.39 2.92
C ASN A 108 5.20 11.32 1.68
N ASN A 109 5.08 12.29 0.77
CA ASN A 109 5.94 12.45 -0.42
C ASN A 109 5.81 11.35 -1.47
N PHE A 110 4.66 10.71 -1.57
CA PHE A 110 4.38 9.70 -2.60
C PHE A 110 3.62 10.30 -3.79
N MET A 111 4.15 11.39 -4.33
CA MET A 111 3.48 12.13 -5.41
C MET A 111 3.36 11.32 -6.70
N LYS A 112 4.32 10.44 -6.99
CA LYS A 112 4.24 9.59 -8.17
C LYS A 112 3.08 8.61 -8.09
N LEU A 113 2.83 8.07 -6.89
CA LEU A 113 1.68 7.19 -6.65
C LEU A 113 0.36 7.95 -6.84
N VAL A 114 0.29 9.16 -6.30
CA VAL A 114 -0.90 10.00 -6.44
C VAL A 114 -1.18 10.31 -7.90
N SER A 115 -0.14 10.59 -8.70
CA SER A 115 -0.32 10.89 -10.12
C SER A 115 -0.76 9.70 -10.94
N LEU A 116 -0.45 8.49 -10.52
CA LEU A 116 -0.87 7.26 -11.20
C LEU A 116 -2.27 6.80 -10.79
N ALA A 117 -2.78 7.28 -9.67
CA ALA A 117 -4.06 6.84 -9.13
C ALA A 117 -5.22 7.42 -9.95
N PRO A 118 -6.24 6.61 -10.25
CA PRO A 118 -7.42 7.11 -10.98
C PRO A 118 -8.29 8.04 -10.15
N GLU A 119 -8.22 7.93 -8.82
CA GLU A 119 -9.01 8.76 -7.92
C GLU A 119 -8.26 8.92 -6.60
N VAL A 120 -8.27 10.13 -6.04
CA VAL A 120 -7.65 10.45 -4.75
C VAL A 120 -8.74 10.99 -3.82
N LEU A 121 -8.95 10.29 -2.72
CA LEU A 121 -10.00 10.62 -1.73
C LEU A 121 -9.41 11.24 -0.44
#